data_a42ce5e77a8612cbbe20dbf06dc6c314
#
_entry.id   a42ce5e77a8612cbbe20dbf06dc6c314
#
_cell.length_a   1.000
_cell.length_b   1.000
_cell.length_c   1.000
_cell.angle_alpha   90.00
_cell.angle_beta   90.00
_cell.angle_gamma   90.00
#
_symmetry.space_group_name_H-M   'P 1'
#
loop_
_entity.id
_entity.type
_entity.pdbx_description
1 polymer ?
#
loop_
_entity_poly.entity_id
_entity_poly.type
_entity_poly.pdbx_seq_one_letter_code
_entity_poly.pdbx_strand_id
1 'polypeptide(L)'
;MCRVFRSRILALIASLLIVSVQPVTVRAQDLAKRLYLTDGSYQSVTKYEIKGERVRYLSAERGEWEELPKSMVDWPATEKYTKERAAGGAPPEAAALEKEIEAEHAEEEALSPHVLPGLQLPEEGGVFLLDTYEGNPELVPIEQRGGSVNKNVKGNILRSTVNPVASARQTVEVPGKHAPMQSHVAVPALYINIDRGEDQPESEVPADAKAKEPEPLPAQDRFKIVRLETKGDKRIVGDIKIAVYGKISQDAKFVSTTAQPMTGGWVKLTPTDSLASGEYAVVEMLGKDGMNLYVWDFGVNPNAAANTVAFKPDPSAQSPSTKSIELQKRK
;
A
#
# COMPACT_ATOMS: atom_id res chain seq x y z
N MET A 1 -19.05 5.57 -74.00
CA MET A 1 -19.85 4.65 -73.13
C MET A 1 -19.36 4.51 -71.70
N CYS A 2 -18.58 5.43 -71.14
CA CYS A 2 -17.93 5.23 -69.81
C CYS A 2 -18.33 6.26 -68.70
N ARG A 3 -19.27 7.15 -68.95
CA ARG A 3 -19.71 8.16 -67.97
C ARG A 3 -21.05 7.83 -67.27
N VAL A 4 -21.85 6.95 -67.81
CA VAL A 4 -23.18 6.62 -67.25
C VAL A 4 -23.09 5.55 -66.17
N PHE A 5 -22.02 4.75 -66.14
CA PHE A 5 -21.85 3.65 -65.16
C PHE A 5 -21.37 4.12 -63.79
N ARG A 6 -20.62 5.25 -63.74
CA ARG A 6 -20.15 5.82 -62.45
C ARG A 6 -21.21 6.52 -61.64
N SER A 7 -22.24 7.04 -62.26
CA SER A 7 -23.33 7.75 -61.59
C SER A 7 -24.33 6.82 -60.88
N ARG A 8 -24.48 5.60 -61.38
CA ARG A 8 -25.41 4.62 -60.75
C ARG A 8 -24.82 3.89 -59.56
N ILE A 9 -23.50 3.74 -59.47
CA ILE A 9 -22.81 3.14 -58.31
C ILE A 9 -22.77 4.14 -57.13
N LEU A 10 -22.63 5.47 -57.37
CA LEU A 10 -22.69 6.48 -56.32
C LEU A 10 -24.10 6.64 -55.72
N ALA A 11 -25.16 6.43 -56.51
CA ALA A 11 -26.55 6.48 -56.03
C ALA A 11 -26.90 5.25 -55.15
N LEU A 12 -26.29 4.07 -55.40
CA LEU A 12 -26.50 2.87 -54.59
C LEU A 12 -25.74 2.91 -53.26
N ILE A 13 -24.59 3.59 -53.18
CA ILE A 13 -23.82 3.76 -51.93
C ILE A 13 -24.47 4.80 -51.01
N ALA A 14 -25.13 5.82 -51.59
CA ALA A 14 -25.88 6.84 -50.81
C ALA A 14 -27.15 6.26 -50.19
N SER A 15 -27.74 5.22 -50.72
CA SER A 15 -28.96 4.57 -50.19
C SER A 15 -28.70 3.59 -49.05
N LEU A 16 -27.45 3.16 -48.82
CA LEU A 16 -27.12 2.16 -47.80
C LEU A 16 -26.61 2.74 -46.49
N LEU A 17 -26.56 4.06 -46.38
CA LEU A 17 -26.08 4.80 -45.18
C LEU A 17 -27.18 5.48 -44.36
N ILE A 18 -28.45 5.19 -44.67
CA ILE A 18 -29.57 5.48 -43.79
C ILE A 18 -29.77 4.28 -42.88
N VAL A 19 -28.76 3.93 -42.09
CA VAL A 19 -28.95 3.16 -40.89
C VAL A 19 -29.79 4.01 -39.95
N SER A 20 -31.06 3.70 -39.84
CA SER A 20 -32.00 4.28 -38.93
C SER A 20 -31.39 4.27 -37.53
N VAL A 21 -30.90 5.40 -37.04
CA VAL A 21 -30.68 5.65 -35.62
C VAL A 21 -32.08 5.65 -35.02
N GLN A 22 -32.54 4.46 -34.64
CA GLN A 22 -33.71 4.34 -33.77
C GLN A 22 -33.31 5.01 -32.47
N PRO A 23 -34.04 6.02 -31.99
CA PRO A 23 -33.86 6.51 -30.65
C PRO A 23 -34.14 5.34 -29.74
N VAL A 24 -33.08 4.79 -29.10
CA VAL A 24 -33.24 3.92 -27.97
C VAL A 24 -33.89 4.82 -26.90
N THR A 25 -35.21 4.77 -26.84
CA THR A 25 -35.91 5.27 -25.67
C THR A 25 -35.43 4.44 -24.51
N VAL A 26 -34.41 4.96 -23.80
CA VAL A 26 -34.10 4.51 -22.43
C VAL A 26 -35.40 4.77 -21.67
N ARG A 27 -36.24 3.73 -21.56
CA ARG A 27 -37.30 3.71 -20.58
C ARG A 27 -36.60 3.95 -19.27
N ALA A 28 -36.89 5.08 -18.62
CA ALA A 28 -36.57 5.25 -17.22
C ALA A 28 -37.08 3.96 -16.56
N GLN A 29 -36.16 3.12 -16.09
CA GLN A 29 -36.50 1.93 -15.37
C GLN A 29 -37.37 2.41 -14.22
N ASP A 30 -38.65 2.03 -14.21
CA ASP A 30 -39.55 2.30 -13.09
C ASP A 30 -38.79 1.79 -11.86
N LEU A 31 -38.35 2.71 -11.03
CA LEU A 31 -37.56 2.38 -9.83
C LEU A 31 -38.36 1.38 -9.04
N ALA A 32 -37.85 0.16 -8.91
CA ALA A 32 -38.51 -0.89 -8.18
C ALA A 32 -38.91 -0.36 -6.80
N LYS A 33 -40.23 -0.48 -6.48
CA LYS A 33 -40.78 -0.11 -5.19
C LYS A 33 -40.57 -1.28 -4.24
N ARG A 34 -40.61 -1.02 -2.95
CA ARG A 34 -40.57 -2.07 -1.93
C ARG A 34 -41.85 -2.09 -1.12
N LEU A 35 -42.43 -3.26 -0.95
CA LEU A 35 -43.45 -3.53 0.04
C LEU A 35 -42.77 -4.18 1.24
N TYR A 36 -42.62 -3.44 2.33
CA TYR A 36 -42.09 -3.98 3.58
C TYR A 36 -43.15 -4.83 4.26
N LEU A 37 -42.74 -5.96 4.84
CA LEU A 37 -43.59 -6.88 5.56
C LEU A 37 -43.40 -6.72 7.08
N THR A 38 -44.39 -7.13 7.84
CA THR A 38 -44.39 -7.02 9.31
C THR A 38 -43.33 -7.87 10.00
N ASP A 39 -42.73 -8.83 9.29
CA ASP A 39 -41.59 -9.63 9.73
C ASP A 39 -40.20 -8.95 9.46
N GLY A 40 -40.23 -7.74 8.90
CA GLY A 40 -39.00 -6.98 8.56
C GLY A 40 -38.41 -7.29 7.18
N SER A 41 -38.95 -8.29 6.47
CA SER A 41 -38.60 -8.56 5.08
C SER A 41 -39.26 -7.60 4.10
N TYR A 42 -38.90 -7.64 2.81
CA TYR A 42 -39.57 -6.84 1.78
C TYR A 42 -39.70 -7.61 0.47
N GLN A 43 -40.72 -7.21 -0.32
CA GLN A 43 -40.89 -7.65 -1.70
C GLN A 43 -40.54 -6.53 -2.67
N SER A 44 -39.67 -6.81 -3.63
CA SER A 44 -39.35 -5.88 -4.73
C SER A 44 -40.51 -5.90 -5.74
N VAL A 45 -41.18 -4.76 -5.93
CA VAL A 45 -42.37 -4.67 -6.76
C VAL A 45 -42.28 -3.56 -7.79
N THR A 46 -42.76 -3.80 -9.00
CA THR A 46 -42.89 -2.78 -10.03
C THR A 46 -44.11 -1.88 -9.75
N LYS A 47 -45.24 -2.53 -9.37
CA LYS A 47 -46.47 -1.86 -9.01
C LYS A 47 -47.30 -2.74 -8.08
N TYR A 48 -48.19 -2.13 -7.31
CA TYR A 48 -49.11 -2.85 -6.47
C TYR A 48 -50.50 -2.19 -6.44
N GLU A 49 -51.53 -2.97 -6.12
CA GLU A 49 -52.92 -2.55 -5.99
C GLU A 49 -53.51 -3.17 -4.71
N ILE A 50 -54.26 -2.35 -3.97
CA ILE A 50 -54.97 -2.83 -2.77
C ILE A 50 -56.38 -3.26 -3.17
N LYS A 51 -56.71 -4.55 -2.94
CA LYS A 51 -58.03 -5.11 -3.25
C LYS A 51 -58.63 -5.70 -1.96
N GLY A 52 -59.43 -4.88 -1.29
CA GLY A 52 -60.03 -5.27 -0.03
C GLY A 52 -58.98 -5.63 1.04
N GLU A 53 -58.98 -6.85 1.51
CA GLU A 53 -58.05 -7.36 2.51
C GLU A 53 -56.75 -7.95 1.90
N ARG A 54 -56.55 -7.83 0.59
CA ARG A 54 -55.39 -8.34 -0.12
C ARG A 54 -54.68 -7.23 -0.88
N VAL A 55 -53.35 -7.38 -0.98
CA VAL A 55 -52.48 -6.55 -1.84
C VAL A 55 -52.02 -7.43 -2.99
N ARG A 56 -52.36 -7.03 -4.21
CA ARG A 56 -51.86 -7.63 -5.43
C ARG A 56 -50.70 -6.81 -5.96
N TYR A 57 -49.57 -7.45 -6.21
CA TYR A 57 -48.39 -6.79 -6.67
C TYR A 57 -47.72 -7.51 -7.85
N LEU A 58 -47.05 -6.77 -8.71
CA LEU A 58 -46.21 -7.30 -9.78
C LEU A 58 -44.79 -7.43 -9.24
N SER A 59 -44.33 -8.66 -9.04
CA SER A 59 -42.96 -8.94 -8.59
C SER A 59 -41.94 -8.40 -9.61
N ALA A 60 -40.97 -7.59 -9.17
CA ALA A 60 -39.90 -7.10 -10.01
C ALA A 60 -38.90 -8.22 -10.37
N GLU A 61 -38.79 -9.25 -9.56
CA GLU A 61 -37.88 -10.38 -9.75
C GLU A 61 -38.44 -11.44 -10.68
N ARG A 62 -39.72 -11.80 -10.48
CA ARG A 62 -40.38 -12.87 -11.23
C ARG A 62 -41.19 -12.40 -12.43
N GLY A 63 -41.56 -11.10 -12.48
CA GLY A 63 -42.35 -10.55 -13.55
C GLY A 63 -43.83 -11.02 -13.50
N GLU A 64 -44.27 -11.65 -12.42
CA GLU A 64 -45.62 -12.22 -12.27
C GLU A 64 -46.44 -11.46 -11.21
N TRP A 65 -47.75 -11.56 -11.34
CA TRP A 65 -48.69 -11.00 -10.36
C TRP A 65 -48.85 -11.94 -9.20
N GLU A 66 -48.59 -11.47 -8.01
CA GLU A 66 -48.72 -12.17 -6.76
C GLU A 66 -49.65 -11.44 -5.81
N GLU A 67 -50.13 -12.12 -4.80
CA GLU A 67 -51.03 -11.57 -3.79
C GLU A 67 -50.59 -11.95 -2.38
N LEU A 68 -50.71 -11.00 -1.47
CA LEU A 68 -50.48 -11.23 -0.04
C LEU A 68 -51.58 -10.55 0.80
N PRO A 69 -51.81 -10.98 2.04
CA PRO A 69 -52.74 -10.32 2.94
C PRO A 69 -52.26 -8.90 3.27
N LYS A 70 -53.18 -7.92 3.27
CA LYS A 70 -52.91 -6.53 3.61
C LYS A 70 -52.31 -6.37 5.01
N SER A 71 -52.67 -7.26 5.95
CA SER A 71 -52.16 -7.29 7.33
C SER A 71 -50.69 -7.68 7.44
N MET A 72 -50.13 -8.27 6.40
CA MET A 72 -48.70 -8.62 6.36
C MET A 72 -47.83 -7.47 5.88
N VAL A 73 -48.41 -6.37 5.38
CA VAL A 73 -47.65 -5.22 4.88
C VAL A 73 -47.45 -4.20 6.00
N ASP A 74 -46.20 -3.83 6.24
CA ASP A 74 -45.85 -2.67 7.05
C ASP A 74 -45.94 -1.38 6.20
N TRP A 75 -47.12 -0.76 6.27
CA TRP A 75 -47.41 0.45 5.52
C TRP A 75 -46.54 1.65 5.92
N PRO A 76 -46.30 1.92 7.22
CA PRO A 76 -45.38 2.97 7.66
C PRO A 76 -43.99 2.82 7.05
N ALA A 77 -43.39 1.64 7.10
CA ALA A 77 -42.08 1.36 6.52
C ALA A 77 -42.10 1.50 4.98
N THR A 78 -43.14 0.98 4.31
CA THR A 78 -43.31 1.09 2.85
C THR A 78 -43.43 2.55 2.39
N GLU A 79 -44.22 3.35 3.09
CA GLU A 79 -44.41 4.76 2.76
C GLU A 79 -43.12 5.59 3.04
N LYS A 80 -42.46 5.31 4.16
CA LYS A 80 -41.18 5.95 4.50
C LYS A 80 -40.15 5.72 3.39
N TYR A 81 -39.97 4.46 2.99
CA TYR A 81 -39.06 4.13 1.89
C TYR A 81 -39.42 4.83 0.59
N THR A 82 -40.72 4.84 0.24
CA THR A 82 -41.18 5.49 -1.00
C THR A 82 -40.92 6.99 -0.98
N LYS A 83 -41.11 7.67 0.15
CA LYS A 83 -40.81 9.10 0.32
C LYS A 83 -39.31 9.39 0.22
N GLU A 84 -38.49 8.61 0.90
CA GLU A 84 -37.03 8.75 0.86
C GLU A 84 -36.48 8.54 -0.55
N ARG A 85 -36.98 7.55 -1.28
CA ARG A 85 -36.60 7.33 -2.68
C ARG A 85 -37.07 8.45 -3.62
N ALA A 86 -38.26 8.95 -3.42
CA ALA A 86 -38.78 10.08 -4.21
C ALA A 86 -38.00 11.37 -3.93
N ALA A 87 -37.44 11.54 -2.75
CA ALA A 87 -36.55 12.63 -2.38
C ALA A 87 -35.10 12.44 -2.88
N GLY A 88 -34.80 11.39 -3.63
CA GLY A 88 -33.47 11.07 -4.11
C GLY A 88 -32.56 10.37 -3.08
N GLY A 89 -33.12 9.90 -1.98
CA GLY A 89 -32.38 9.18 -0.95
C GLY A 89 -31.87 7.80 -1.44
N ALA A 90 -30.68 7.40 -1.03
CA ALA A 90 -30.17 6.06 -1.26
C ALA A 90 -30.97 5.01 -0.46
N PRO A 91 -31.12 3.78 -0.96
CA PRO A 91 -31.71 2.70 -0.18
C PRO A 91 -30.90 2.47 1.12
N PRO A 92 -31.53 2.03 2.22
CA PRO A 92 -30.82 1.77 3.48
C PRO A 92 -29.62 0.83 3.32
N GLU A 93 -29.74 -0.16 2.44
CA GLU A 93 -28.66 -1.10 2.14
C GLU A 93 -27.51 -0.44 1.38
N ALA A 94 -27.78 0.52 0.51
CA ALA A 94 -26.73 1.28 -0.17
C ALA A 94 -25.96 2.15 0.81
N ALA A 95 -26.66 2.77 1.77
CA ALA A 95 -26.00 3.56 2.82
C ALA A 95 -25.18 2.66 3.78
N ALA A 96 -25.64 1.43 4.05
CA ALA A 96 -24.86 0.46 4.82
C ALA A 96 -23.62 -0.01 4.06
N LEU A 97 -23.76 -0.29 2.77
CA LEU A 97 -22.67 -0.69 1.89
C LEU A 97 -21.64 0.44 1.71
N GLU A 98 -22.09 1.69 1.53
CA GLU A 98 -21.18 2.85 1.49
C GLU A 98 -20.35 2.96 2.77
N LYS A 99 -20.99 2.78 3.94
CA LYS A 99 -20.28 2.82 5.22
C LYS A 99 -19.30 1.66 5.37
N GLU A 100 -19.64 0.48 4.87
CA GLU A 100 -18.72 -0.68 4.87
C GLU A 100 -17.52 -0.44 3.95
N ILE A 101 -17.76 0.06 2.73
CA ILE A 101 -16.70 0.46 1.79
C ILE A 101 -15.81 1.57 2.37
N GLU A 102 -16.39 2.59 3.02
CA GLU A 102 -15.62 3.64 3.68
C GLU A 102 -14.76 3.09 4.83
N ALA A 103 -15.29 2.12 5.59
CA ALA A 103 -14.54 1.47 6.65
C ALA A 103 -13.40 0.61 6.10
N GLU A 104 -13.64 -0.15 5.04
CA GLU A 104 -12.65 -0.97 4.36
C GLU A 104 -11.53 -0.09 3.75
N HIS A 105 -11.88 0.99 3.05
CA HIS A 105 -10.91 1.97 2.55
C HIS A 105 -10.10 2.64 3.67
N ALA A 106 -10.74 2.96 4.80
CA ALA A 106 -10.01 3.53 5.94
C ALA A 106 -9.05 2.52 6.57
N GLU A 107 -9.40 1.25 6.57
CA GLU A 107 -8.52 0.16 7.02
C GLU A 107 -7.36 -0.06 6.05
N GLU A 108 -7.61 -0.13 4.75
CA GLU A 108 -6.59 -0.19 3.71
C GLU A 108 -5.62 1.01 3.80
N GLU A 109 -6.13 2.23 3.93
CA GLU A 109 -5.31 3.43 4.07
C GLU A 109 -4.50 3.43 5.37
N ALA A 110 -5.06 2.86 6.45
CA ALA A 110 -4.33 2.69 7.70
C ALA A 110 -3.17 1.70 7.56
N LEU A 111 -3.31 0.68 6.73
CA LEU A 111 -2.29 -0.32 6.43
C LEU A 111 -1.23 0.20 5.46
N SER A 112 -1.61 1.05 4.51
CA SER A 112 -0.80 1.54 3.40
C SER A 112 -0.77 3.07 3.39
N PRO A 113 -0.04 3.71 4.33
CA PRO A 113 -0.08 5.15 4.47
C PRO A 113 0.55 5.86 3.27
N HIS A 114 -0.05 7.00 2.92
CA HIS A 114 0.51 7.89 1.91
C HIS A 114 1.77 8.59 2.42
N VAL A 115 2.81 8.59 1.63
CA VAL A 115 4.04 9.36 1.89
C VAL A 115 4.03 10.72 1.20
N LEU A 116 3.37 10.79 0.05
CA LEU A 116 3.10 11.99 -0.75
C LEU A 116 1.78 11.80 -1.52
N PRO A 117 1.17 12.87 -2.05
CA PRO A 117 0.00 12.74 -2.92
C PRO A 117 0.28 11.79 -4.09
N GLY A 118 -0.51 10.73 -4.21
CA GLY A 118 -0.36 9.70 -5.23
C GLY A 118 0.80 8.73 -5.03
N LEU A 119 1.42 8.69 -3.85
CA LEU A 119 2.49 7.77 -3.52
C LEU A 119 2.23 7.13 -2.16
N GLN A 120 1.88 5.85 -2.17
CA GLN A 120 1.56 5.04 -1.01
C GLN A 120 2.65 4.00 -0.73
N LEU A 121 2.75 3.60 0.53
CA LEU A 121 3.57 2.46 0.93
C LEU A 121 2.83 1.16 0.63
N PRO A 122 3.50 0.12 0.15
CA PRO A 122 2.87 -1.18 -0.11
C PRO A 122 2.35 -1.84 1.18
N GLU A 123 1.24 -2.58 1.05
CA GLU A 123 0.63 -3.30 2.18
C GLU A 123 1.51 -4.44 2.71
N GLU A 124 2.27 -5.07 1.83
CA GLU A 124 3.15 -6.20 2.17
C GLU A 124 4.31 -5.80 3.09
N GLY A 125 4.50 -4.50 3.31
CA GLY A 125 5.62 -4.01 4.08
C GLY A 125 6.92 -3.97 3.27
N GLY A 126 8.05 -3.87 3.96
CA GLY A 126 9.38 -3.79 3.35
C GLY A 126 10.19 -2.57 3.81
N VAL A 127 11.26 -2.28 3.09
CA VAL A 127 12.08 -1.07 3.30
C VAL A 127 12.13 -0.26 2.02
N PHE A 128 11.74 1.00 2.12
CA PHE A 128 11.63 1.91 0.98
C PHE A 128 12.38 3.21 1.24
N LEU A 129 13.03 3.70 0.21
CA LEU A 129 13.70 4.99 0.19
C LEU A 129 12.85 5.99 -0.59
N LEU A 130 12.44 7.09 0.02
CA LEU A 130 11.86 8.21 -0.70
C LEU A 130 13.00 9.06 -1.26
N ASP A 131 13.09 9.06 -2.57
CA ASP A 131 14.09 9.78 -3.34
C ASP A 131 13.45 10.88 -4.21
N THR A 132 14.26 11.73 -4.79
CA THR A 132 13.84 12.74 -5.78
C THR A 132 14.83 12.73 -6.94
N TYR A 133 14.41 12.17 -8.06
CA TYR A 133 15.19 12.13 -9.27
C TYR A 133 14.70 13.15 -10.29
N GLU A 134 15.57 14.04 -10.76
CA GLU A 134 15.22 15.13 -11.70
C GLU A 134 13.99 15.96 -11.28
N GLY A 135 13.84 16.18 -9.97
CA GLY A 135 12.72 16.93 -9.41
C GLY A 135 11.42 16.13 -9.22
N ASN A 136 11.40 14.86 -9.59
CA ASN A 136 10.26 13.99 -9.41
C ASN A 136 10.47 13.07 -8.19
N PRO A 137 9.54 13.06 -7.23
CA PRO A 137 9.63 12.15 -6.10
C PRO A 137 9.38 10.71 -6.58
N GLU A 138 10.09 9.77 -5.97
CA GLU A 138 9.93 8.35 -6.23
C GLU A 138 10.17 7.53 -4.97
N LEU A 139 9.49 6.41 -4.84
CA LEU A 139 9.65 5.46 -3.75
C LEU A 139 10.42 4.24 -4.27
N VAL A 140 11.63 4.03 -3.75
CA VAL A 140 12.57 3.01 -4.23
C VAL A 140 12.62 1.87 -3.21
N PRO A 141 12.25 0.63 -3.56
CA PRO A 141 12.40 -0.52 -2.68
C PRO A 141 13.87 -0.86 -2.46
N ILE A 142 14.22 -1.15 -1.22
CA ILE A 142 15.56 -1.61 -0.84
C ILE A 142 15.47 -3.06 -0.42
N GLU A 143 16.14 -3.94 -1.13
CA GLU A 143 16.19 -5.36 -0.80
C GLU A 143 17.11 -5.62 0.39
N GLN A 144 16.71 -6.58 1.22
CA GLN A 144 17.54 -7.07 2.32
C GLN A 144 18.71 -7.91 1.78
N ARG A 145 19.90 -7.65 2.27
CA ARG A 145 21.10 -8.39 1.91
C ARG A 145 21.76 -9.00 3.13
N GLY A 146 22.12 -10.27 3.05
CA GLY A 146 22.88 -10.93 4.09
C GLY A 146 24.32 -10.41 4.15
N GLY A 147 24.73 -9.91 5.32
CA GLY A 147 26.12 -9.61 5.61
C GLY A 147 26.92 -10.90 5.83
N SER A 148 28.02 -11.06 5.12
CA SER A 148 28.94 -12.14 5.38
C SER A 148 29.96 -11.78 6.48
N VAL A 149 30.22 -12.70 7.40
CA VAL A 149 31.19 -12.49 8.46
C VAL A 149 32.56 -12.95 8.01
N ASN A 150 33.47 -11.99 7.86
CA ASN A 150 34.87 -12.27 7.54
C ASN A 150 35.69 -12.36 8.82
N LYS A 151 36.21 -13.54 9.12
CA LYS A 151 36.93 -13.85 10.38
C LYS A 151 38.34 -13.24 10.47
N ASN A 152 38.85 -12.63 9.43
CA ASN A 152 40.19 -12.01 9.39
C ASN A 152 41.29 -12.80 10.13
N VAL A 153 41.39 -14.10 9.84
CA VAL A 153 42.20 -15.05 10.59
C VAL A 153 43.67 -14.63 10.68
N LYS A 154 44.26 -14.18 9.56
CA LYS A 154 45.68 -13.73 9.52
C LYS A 154 45.93 -12.53 10.44
N GLY A 155 45.05 -11.54 10.42
CA GLY A 155 45.14 -10.35 11.27
C GLY A 155 44.94 -10.67 12.76
N ASN A 156 44.05 -11.58 13.05
CA ASN A 156 43.81 -12.03 14.43
C ASN A 156 44.99 -12.84 14.99
N ILE A 157 45.59 -13.74 14.22
CA ILE A 157 46.82 -14.46 14.61
C ILE A 157 47.96 -13.48 14.90
N LEU A 158 48.25 -12.56 14.00
CA LEU A 158 49.29 -11.53 14.19
C LEU A 158 49.02 -10.70 15.46
N ARG A 159 47.77 -10.28 15.68
CA ARG A 159 47.38 -9.50 16.85
C ARG A 159 47.54 -10.29 18.15
N SER A 160 47.12 -11.55 18.18
CA SER A 160 47.27 -12.42 19.37
C SER A 160 48.73 -12.73 19.66
N THR A 161 49.61 -12.74 18.66
CA THR A 161 51.06 -12.95 18.86
C THR A 161 51.70 -11.72 19.52
N VAL A 162 51.26 -10.51 19.16
CA VAL A 162 51.77 -9.25 19.74
C VAL A 162 51.12 -8.92 21.09
N ASN A 163 49.83 -9.20 21.21
CA ASN A 163 49.06 -8.98 22.44
C ASN A 163 48.04 -10.12 22.64
N PRO A 164 48.34 -11.10 23.49
CA PRO A 164 47.47 -12.27 23.70
C PRO A 164 46.11 -11.97 24.34
N VAL A 165 45.91 -10.76 24.89
CA VAL A 165 44.67 -10.30 25.46
C VAL A 165 43.81 -9.51 24.42
N ALA A 166 44.34 -9.32 23.22
CA ALA A 166 43.63 -8.56 22.17
C ALA A 166 42.41 -9.35 21.67
N SER A 167 41.28 -8.65 21.55
CA SER A 167 40.04 -9.20 21.01
C SER A 167 40.20 -9.66 19.56
N ALA A 168 39.64 -10.78 19.20
CA ALA A 168 39.48 -11.19 17.82
C ALA A 168 38.53 -10.25 17.12
N ARG A 169 38.84 -9.81 15.89
CA ARG A 169 37.98 -8.97 15.04
C ARG A 169 37.43 -9.79 13.89
N GLN A 170 36.16 -9.63 13.66
CA GLN A 170 35.46 -10.11 12.47
C GLN A 170 34.75 -8.91 11.84
N THR A 171 34.68 -8.86 10.53
CA THR A 171 33.97 -7.78 9.82
C THR A 171 32.67 -8.31 9.23
N VAL A 172 31.61 -7.52 9.32
CA VAL A 172 30.35 -7.75 8.60
C VAL A 172 30.47 -7.05 7.26
N GLU A 173 30.34 -7.79 6.17
CA GLU A 173 30.62 -7.33 4.82
C GLU A 173 29.44 -7.57 3.89
N VAL A 174 29.13 -6.62 3.00
CA VAL A 174 28.17 -6.75 1.90
C VAL A 174 28.89 -6.71 0.56
N PRO A 175 28.54 -7.56 -0.40
CA PRO A 175 29.20 -7.59 -1.70
C PRO A 175 28.94 -6.34 -2.55
N GLY A 176 29.86 -6.07 -3.46
CA GLY A 176 29.78 -4.95 -4.40
C GLY A 176 30.38 -3.64 -3.86
N LYS A 177 30.90 -2.81 -4.76
CA LYS A 177 31.48 -1.50 -4.44
C LYS A 177 30.40 -0.47 -4.09
N HIS A 178 29.25 -0.59 -4.74
CA HIS A 178 28.12 0.32 -4.62
C HIS A 178 26.84 -0.48 -4.35
N ALA A 179 25.92 0.13 -3.62
CA ALA A 179 24.58 -0.35 -3.48
C ALA A 179 23.82 -0.23 -4.82
N PRO A 180 22.93 -1.14 -5.16
CA PRO A 180 22.17 -1.05 -6.40
C PRO A 180 21.22 0.15 -6.42
N MET A 181 20.68 0.53 -5.26
CA MET A 181 19.77 1.67 -5.12
C MET A 181 20.55 2.87 -4.58
N GLN A 182 20.39 4.01 -5.25
CA GLN A 182 21.09 5.24 -4.93
C GLN A 182 20.11 6.37 -4.61
N SER A 183 20.29 7.04 -3.50
CA SER A 183 19.59 8.28 -3.20
C SER A 183 20.23 9.46 -3.92
N HIS A 184 19.43 10.24 -4.62
CA HIS A 184 19.86 11.48 -5.26
C HIS A 184 19.79 12.69 -4.30
N VAL A 185 19.17 12.50 -3.13
CA VAL A 185 19.05 13.52 -2.09
C VAL A 185 19.96 13.21 -0.90
N ALA A 186 20.51 14.25 -0.28
CA ALA A 186 21.43 14.11 0.85
C ALA A 186 20.70 13.80 2.18
N VAL A 187 19.40 14.00 2.26
CA VAL A 187 18.57 13.70 3.44
C VAL A 187 17.40 12.82 3.00
N PRO A 188 17.67 11.54 2.71
CA PRO A 188 16.60 10.62 2.32
C PRO A 188 15.67 10.29 3.48
N ALA A 189 14.38 10.07 3.20
CA ALA A 189 13.48 9.45 4.14
C ALA A 189 13.36 7.95 3.84
N LEU A 190 13.54 7.13 4.84
CA LEU A 190 13.40 5.67 4.75
C LEU A 190 12.12 5.25 5.47
N TYR A 191 11.32 4.40 4.84
CA TYR A 191 10.11 3.84 5.40
C TYR A 191 10.32 2.34 5.61
N ILE A 192 10.06 1.87 6.81
CA ILE A 192 10.44 0.52 7.25
C ILE A 192 9.22 -0.14 7.89
N ASN A 193 8.82 -1.30 7.36
CA ASN A 193 7.88 -2.20 7.97
C ASN A 193 8.27 -3.64 7.59
N ILE A 194 8.99 -4.32 8.46
CA ILE A 194 9.49 -5.68 8.21
C ILE A 194 8.68 -6.75 8.94
N ASP A 195 7.69 -6.34 9.74
CA ASP A 195 6.90 -7.27 10.55
C ASP A 195 5.69 -7.84 9.77
N ARG A 196 5.45 -7.34 8.55
CA ARG A 196 4.33 -7.71 7.65
C ARG A 196 4.78 -8.60 6.52
N GLY A 197 5.63 -9.29 6.36
CA GLY A 197 6.01 -10.09 5.19
C GLY A 197 6.35 -11.53 5.51
N GLU A 198 6.36 -11.84 6.77
CA GLU A 198 6.65 -13.20 7.19
C GLU A 198 5.41 -13.77 7.88
N ASP A 199 4.66 -14.60 7.14
CA ASP A 199 4.14 -15.82 7.73
C ASP A 199 5.37 -16.55 8.31
N GLN A 200 5.82 -16.09 9.46
CA GLN A 200 6.71 -16.91 10.26
C GLN A 200 5.92 -18.18 10.53
N PRO A 201 6.34 -19.36 10.00
CA PRO A 201 5.76 -20.58 10.47
C PRO A 201 5.95 -20.49 11.99
N GLU A 202 4.83 -20.51 12.73
CA GLU A 202 4.88 -20.73 14.17
C GLU A 202 5.82 -21.91 14.37
N SER A 203 7.09 -21.60 14.67
CA SER A 203 7.99 -22.63 15.06
C SER A 203 7.37 -23.19 16.32
N GLU A 204 6.87 -24.41 16.22
CA GLU A 204 6.46 -25.23 17.35
C GLU A 204 7.69 -25.41 18.27
N VAL A 205 8.06 -24.32 18.95
CA VAL A 205 9.02 -24.39 20.04
C VAL A 205 8.24 -25.01 21.20
N PRO A 206 8.66 -26.18 21.70
CA PRO A 206 8.01 -26.82 22.83
C PRO A 206 7.84 -25.81 23.97
N ALA A 207 6.69 -25.81 24.61
CA ALA A 207 6.28 -24.84 25.64
C ALA A 207 7.23 -24.67 26.81
N ASP A 208 8.19 -25.58 26.96
CA ASP A 208 9.19 -25.63 28.05
C ASP A 208 10.46 -24.80 27.78
N ALA A 209 10.62 -24.25 26.57
CA ALA A 209 11.76 -23.42 26.16
C ALA A 209 11.40 -21.95 26.02
N LYS A 210 10.43 -21.41 26.76
CA LYS A 210 10.20 -19.97 26.88
C LYS A 210 11.35 -19.28 27.61
N ALA A 211 12.51 -19.18 26.94
CA ALA A 211 13.39 -18.06 27.17
C ALA A 211 12.59 -16.81 26.91
N LYS A 212 12.48 -15.93 27.91
CA LYS A 212 11.79 -14.66 27.82
C LYS A 212 12.26 -13.95 26.55
N GLU A 213 11.41 -13.92 25.52
CA GLU A 213 11.72 -13.17 24.30
C GLU A 213 12.07 -11.74 24.73
N PRO A 214 13.19 -11.18 24.27
CA PRO A 214 13.54 -9.82 24.61
C PRO A 214 12.41 -8.92 24.12
N GLU A 215 11.93 -8.02 25.00
CA GLU A 215 10.91 -7.04 24.61
C GLU A 215 11.39 -6.30 23.34
N PRO A 216 10.52 -6.15 22.32
CA PRO A 216 10.90 -5.47 21.10
C PRO A 216 11.39 -4.05 21.42
N LEU A 217 12.51 -3.66 20.85
CA LEU A 217 13.04 -2.32 21.02
C LEU A 217 12.04 -1.28 20.49
N PRO A 218 11.94 -0.10 21.14
CA PRO A 218 11.20 1.02 20.56
C PRO A 218 11.69 1.33 19.15
N ALA A 219 10.81 1.74 18.25
CA ALA A 219 11.12 1.99 16.84
C ALA A 219 12.36 2.88 16.62
N GLN A 220 12.54 3.88 17.50
CA GLN A 220 13.69 4.79 17.50
C GLN A 220 15.03 4.11 17.81
N ASP A 221 15.00 2.97 18.49
CA ASP A 221 16.20 2.23 18.90
C ASP A 221 16.39 0.97 18.06
N ARG A 222 15.34 0.49 17.38
CA ARG A 222 15.33 -0.71 16.57
C ARG A 222 16.05 -0.53 15.24
N PHE A 223 15.84 0.59 14.54
CA PHE A 223 16.42 0.83 13.24
C PHE A 223 17.42 1.99 13.27
N LYS A 224 18.60 1.77 12.69
CA LYS A 224 19.65 2.79 12.61
C LYS A 224 20.28 2.80 11.23
N ILE A 225 20.80 3.96 10.82
CA ILE A 225 21.60 4.06 9.60
C ILE A 225 23.08 3.95 9.99
N VAL A 226 23.81 3.15 9.24
CA VAL A 226 25.28 3.05 9.36
C VAL A 226 25.94 3.47 8.05
N ARG A 227 27.08 4.15 8.16
CA ARG A 227 27.92 4.45 7.00
C ARG A 227 28.84 3.28 6.73
N LEU A 228 28.88 2.80 5.50
CA LEU A 228 29.70 1.69 5.05
C LEU A 228 31.07 2.17 4.56
N GLU A 229 32.10 1.34 4.73
CA GLU A 229 33.41 1.56 4.14
C GLU A 229 33.61 0.64 2.93
N THR A 230 33.83 1.24 1.76
CA THR A 230 34.15 0.46 0.56
C THR A 230 35.59 -0.05 0.63
N LYS A 231 35.80 -1.36 0.47
CA LYS A 231 37.11 -1.98 0.47
C LYS A 231 37.20 -3.05 -0.61
N GLY A 232 37.87 -2.72 -1.70
CA GLY A 232 37.95 -3.60 -2.86
C GLY A 232 36.59 -3.70 -3.57
N ASP A 233 36.05 -4.90 -3.63
CA ASP A 233 34.76 -5.24 -4.25
C ASP A 233 33.62 -5.44 -3.25
N LYS A 234 33.80 -4.97 -2.01
CA LYS A 234 32.86 -5.14 -0.91
C LYS A 234 32.76 -3.87 -0.06
N ARG A 235 31.71 -3.82 0.76
CA ARG A 235 31.46 -2.75 1.73
C ARG A 235 31.39 -3.33 3.12
N ILE A 236 32.05 -2.67 4.08
CA ILE A 236 32.09 -3.07 5.48
C ILE A 236 31.00 -2.34 6.23
N VAL A 237 30.09 -3.09 6.85
CA VAL A 237 29.00 -2.58 7.70
C VAL A 237 29.52 -2.22 9.08
N GLY A 238 30.33 -3.10 9.67
CA GLY A 238 30.90 -2.90 11.00
C GLY A 238 31.84 -4.03 11.41
N ASP A 239 32.43 -3.87 12.57
CA ASP A 239 33.32 -4.82 13.22
C ASP A 239 32.61 -5.56 14.36
N ILE A 240 32.80 -6.87 14.43
CA ILE A 240 32.44 -7.67 15.60
C ILE A 240 33.74 -7.93 16.37
N LYS A 241 33.81 -7.52 17.63
CA LYS A 241 34.93 -7.75 18.53
C LYS A 241 34.56 -8.84 19.53
N ILE A 242 35.36 -9.87 19.60
CA ILE A 242 35.17 -10.99 20.56
C ILE A 242 36.33 -10.92 21.55
N ALA A 243 36.03 -10.55 22.79
CA ALA A 243 37.02 -10.50 23.86
C ALA A 243 37.41 -11.93 24.29
N VAL A 244 38.59 -12.09 24.84
CA VAL A 244 39.13 -13.38 25.28
C VAL A 244 38.25 -14.06 26.36
N TYR A 245 37.51 -13.25 27.13
CA TYR A 245 36.53 -13.75 28.13
C TYR A 245 35.11 -13.91 27.56
N GLY A 246 34.98 -13.93 26.24
CA GLY A 246 33.71 -14.23 25.56
C GLY A 246 32.77 -13.07 25.36
N LYS A 247 33.07 -11.84 25.86
CA LYS A 247 32.22 -10.67 25.59
C LYS A 247 32.29 -10.30 24.11
N ILE A 248 31.11 -10.18 23.49
CA ILE A 248 30.96 -9.76 22.10
C ILE A 248 30.51 -8.29 22.11
N SER A 249 31.11 -7.46 21.27
CA SER A 249 30.68 -6.11 21.00
C SER A 249 30.73 -5.82 19.49
N GLN A 250 29.84 -5.02 19.02
CA GLN A 250 29.79 -4.57 17.62
C GLN A 250 30.18 -3.08 17.58
N ASP A 251 30.87 -2.70 16.51
CA ASP A 251 31.33 -1.33 16.29
C ASP A 251 31.01 -0.97 14.83
N ALA A 252 30.19 0.05 14.65
CA ALA A 252 29.75 0.53 13.34
C ALA A 252 29.69 2.09 13.34
N LYS A 253 29.77 2.70 12.16
CA LYS A 253 29.68 4.14 12.02
C LYS A 253 28.21 4.56 11.93
N PHE A 254 27.56 4.65 13.08
CA PHE A 254 26.17 5.07 13.14
C PHE A 254 26.00 6.54 12.74
N VAL A 255 24.93 6.79 11.99
CA VAL A 255 24.46 8.12 11.65
C VAL A 255 23.37 8.53 12.64
N SER A 256 23.36 9.78 13.07
CA SER A 256 22.27 10.31 13.87
C SER A 256 20.98 10.34 13.06
N THR A 257 19.91 9.76 13.60
CA THR A 257 18.62 9.62 12.91
C THR A 257 17.46 9.98 13.84
N THR A 258 16.37 10.42 13.23
CA THR A 258 15.07 10.56 13.87
C THR A 258 14.16 9.46 13.34
N ALA A 259 13.50 8.72 14.23
CA ALA A 259 12.53 7.70 13.90
C ALA A 259 11.14 8.15 14.32
N GLN A 260 10.17 8.10 13.41
CA GLN A 260 8.77 8.46 13.64
C GLN A 260 7.88 7.26 13.34
N PRO A 261 7.18 6.71 14.35
CA PRO A 261 6.15 5.71 14.11
C PRO A 261 5.03 6.28 13.23
N MET A 262 4.52 5.45 12.32
CA MET A 262 3.40 5.75 11.42
C MET A 262 2.31 4.68 11.59
N THR A 263 1.15 4.93 11.00
CA THR A 263 0.06 3.94 10.94
C THR A 263 0.53 2.65 10.24
N GLY A 264 -0.15 1.56 10.50
CA GLY A 264 0.14 0.28 9.88
C GLY A 264 1.47 -0.36 10.26
N GLY A 265 2.09 0.04 11.39
CA GLY A 265 3.38 -0.50 11.84
C GLY A 265 4.60 0.02 11.08
N TRP A 266 4.41 1.04 10.23
CA TRP A 266 5.52 1.68 9.54
C TRP A 266 6.33 2.60 10.45
N VAL A 267 7.62 2.70 10.17
CA VAL A 267 8.55 3.62 10.82
C VAL A 267 9.22 4.46 9.75
N LYS A 268 9.10 5.78 9.86
CA LYS A 268 9.87 6.72 9.04
C LYS A 268 11.19 7.03 9.73
N LEU A 269 12.30 6.68 9.10
CA LEU A 269 13.66 6.95 9.57
C LEU A 269 14.31 8.02 8.70
N THR A 270 14.78 9.10 9.31
CA THR A 270 15.40 10.23 8.58
C THR A 270 16.73 10.58 9.22
N PRO A 271 17.81 10.77 8.47
CA PRO A 271 19.06 11.31 9.02
C PRO A 271 18.84 12.73 9.56
N THR A 272 19.44 13.04 10.70
CA THR A 272 19.37 14.37 11.32
C THR A 272 20.14 15.41 10.51
N ASP A 273 21.27 14.97 9.93
CA ASP A 273 22.16 15.82 9.13
C ASP A 273 22.24 15.28 7.70
N SER A 274 22.65 16.14 6.77
CA SER A 274 22.90 15.76 5.38
C SER A 274 23.97 14.67 5.28
N LEU A 275 23.67 13.59 4.60
CA LEU A 275 24.60 12.51 4.33
C LEU A 275 25.58 12.94 3.24
N ALA A 276 26.86 12.72 3.48
CA ALA A 276 27.87 12.87 2.44
C ALA A 276 27.71 11.73 1.40
N SER A 277 28.08 11.99 0.15
CA SER A 277 28.13 10.93 -0.87
C SER A 277 28.91 9.72 -0.36
N GLY A 278 28.37 8.53 -0.57
CA GLY A 278 28.94 7.28 -0.07
C GLY A 278 27.89 6.18 0.09
N GLU A 279 28.30 5.11 0.74
CA GLU A 279 27.49 3.90 0.92
C GLU A 279 26.96 3.82 2.36
N TYR A 280 25.73 3.40 2.50
CA TYR A 280 25.01 3.33 3.76
C TYR A 280 24.17 2.04 3.84
N ALA A 281 23.73 1.71 5.03
CA ALA A 281 22.73 0.68 5.23
C ALA A 281 21.81 1.01 6.40
N VAL A 282 20.57 0.58 6.31
CA VAL A 282 19.70 0.41 7.46
C VAL A 282 20.06 -0.90 8.13
N VAL A 283 20.24 -0.86 9.44
CA VAL A 283 20.47 -2.05 10.27
C VAL A 283 19.40 -2.15 11.34
N GLU A 284 18.98 -3.37 11.65
CA GLU A 284 18.11 -3.66 12.78
C GLU A 284 18.95 -3.99 14.00
N MET A 285 18.66 -3.36 15.12
CA MET A 285 19.32 -3.62 16.40
C MET A 285 18.63 -4.75 17.13
N LEU A 286 19.43 -5.74 17.57
CA LEU A 286 18.99 -6.90 18.37
C LEU A 286 19.30 -6.68 19.86
N GLY A 287 18.90 -5.53 20.38
CA GLY A 287 19.26 -5.10 21.75
C GLY A 287 20.32 -3.99 21.73
N LYS A 288 20.93 -3.74 22.89
CA LYS A 288 21.83 -2.56 23.07
C LYS A 288 23.15 -2.66 22.30
N ASP A 289 23.67 -3.87 22.12
CA ASP A 289 25.02 -4.09 21.62
C ASP A 289 25.10 -4.98 20.38
N GLY A 290 23.96 -5.43 19.86
CA GLY A 290 23.88 -6.32 18.71
C GLY A 290 23.11 -5.71 17.54
N MET A 291 23.56 -5.94 16.31
CA MET A 291 22.79 -5.65 15.10
C MET A 291 22.58 -6.92 14.29
N ASN A 292 21.48 -6.97 13.56
CA ASN A 292 21.21 -8.03 12.60
C ASN A 292 22.30 -8.03 11.51
N LEU A 293 22.68 -9.22 11.04
CA LEU A 293 23.65 -9.36 9.94
C LEU A 293 23.01 -9.11 8.57
N TYR A 294 21.71 -9.14 8.50
CA TYR A 294 20.95 -8.78 7.31
C TYR A 294 20.68 -7.28 7.34
N VAL A 295 21.03 -6.61 6.26
CA VAL A 295 20.97 -5.14 6.15
C VAL A 295 20.30 -4.71 4.85
N TRP A 296 19.75 -3.51 4.84
CA TRP A 296 19.18 -2.87 3.65
C TRP A 296 20.13 -1.77 3.19
N ASP A 297 20.93 -2.06 2.17
CA ASP A 297 21.99 -1.18 1.71
C ASP A 297 21.54 -0.22 0.62
N PHE A 298 21.97 1.03 0.72
CA PHE A 298 21.73 2.09 -0.26
C PHE A 298 22.97 3.01 -0.38
N GLY A 299 23.07 3.69 -1.50
CA GLY A 299 24.08 4.74 -1.68
C GLY A 299 23.46 6.13 -1.61
N VAL A 300 24.30 7.15 -1.40
CA VAL A 300 23.96 8.55 -1.59
C VAL A 300 24.87 9.10 -2.66
N ASN A 301 24.32 9.38 -3.84
CA ASN A 301 25.05 9.91 -4.98
C ASN A 301 24.12 10.77 -5.86
N PRO A 302 24.18 12.11 -5.74
CA PRO A 302 23.34 13.01 -6.54
C PRO A 302 23.51 12.87 -8.07
N ASN A 303 24.61 12.27 -8.51
CA ASN A 303 24.93 12.08 -9.92
C ASN A 303 24.72 10.62 -10.39
N ALA A 304 24.06 9.80 -9.61
CA ALA A 304 23.77 8.43 -10.01
C ALA A 304 22.78 8.40 -11.18
N ALA A 305 22.75 7.30 -11.90
CA ALA A 305 21.67 7.04 -12.85
C ALA A 305 20.35 6.79 -12.09
N ALA A 306 19.22 6.97 -12.78
CA ALA A 306 17.90 6.65 -12.24
C ALA A 306 17.84 5.24 -11.65
N ASN A 307 17.15 5.08 -10.53
CA ASN A 307 16.90 3.78 -9.95
C ASN A 307 16.03 2.94 -10.90
N THR A 308 16.42 1.70 -11.12
CA THR A 308 15.75 0.82 -12.10
C THR A 308 14.35 0.38 -11.66
N VAL A 309 14.15 0.32 -10.35
CA VAL A 309 12.86 -0.04 -9.73
C VAL A 309 12.45 1.11 -8.83
N ALA A 310 11.45 1.87 -9.25
CA ALA A 310 10.92 2.98 -8.46
C ALA A 310 9.43 3.14 -8.72
N PHE A 311 8.67 3.30 -7.65
CA PHE A 311 7.25 3.65 -7.70
C PHE A 311 7.12 5.17 -7.85
N LYS A 312 6.40 5.61 -8.87
CA LYS A 312 6.16 7.03 -9.13
C LYS A 312 4.77 7.43 -8.68
N PRO A 313 4.55 8.69 -8.27
CA PRO A 313 3.24 9.16 -7.90
C PRO A 313 2.23 8.98 -9.03
N ASP A 314 1.02 8.55 -8.70
CA ASP A 314 -0.09 8.51 -9.64
C ASP A 314 -0.45 9.94 -10.06
N PRO A 315 -0.34 10.29 -11.35
CA PRO A 315 -0.66 11.64 -11.83
C PRO A 315 -2.14 12.01 -11.62
N SER A 316 -3.05 11.05 -11.51
CA SER A 316 -4.47 11.29 -11.28
C SER A 316 -4.76 11.75 -9.84
N ALA A 317 -3.95 11.36 -8.87
CA ALA A 317 -4.09 11.76 -7.47
C ALA A 317 -3.60 13.20 -7.20
N GLN A 318 -2.87 13.81 -8.13
CA GLN A 318 -2.36 15.18 -7.99
C GLN A 318 -3.37 16.25 -8.40
N SER A 319 -4.50 15.88 -8.98
CA SER A 319 -5.57 16.82 -9.30
C SER A 319 -6.48 16.97 -8.08
N PRO A 320 -6.50 18.10 -7.37
CA PRO A 320 -7.55 18.34 -6.40
C PRO A 320 -8.87 18.30 -7.16
N SER A 321 -9.75 17.37 -6.83
CA SER A 321 -11.09 17.30 -7.38
C SER A 321 -11.92 18.46 -6.87
N THR A 322 -11.59 19.68 -7.30
CA THR A 322 -12.48 20.84 -7.21
C THR A 322 -13.46 20.78 -8.38
N LYS A 323 -14.15 19.67 -8.53
CA LYS A 323 -15.44 19.67 -9.20
C LYS A 323 -16.48 20.09 -8.16
N SER A 324 -16.53 21.39 -7.89
CA SER A 324 -17.77 22.00 -7.43
C SER A 324 -18.84 21.63 -8.44
N ILE A 325 -19.76 20.76 -8.02
CA ILE A 325 -21.00 20.50 -8.77
C ILE A 325 -21.78 21.80 -8.73
N GLU A 326 -21.57 22.62 -9.73
CA GLU A 326 -22.38 23.79 -10.00
C GLU A 326 -23.73 23.28 -10.47
N LEU A 327 -24.67 23.17 -9.53
CA LEU A 327 -26.08 22.94 -9.84
C LEU A 327 -26.58 24.03 -10.71
N GLN A 328 -26.58 23.83 -12.04
CA GLN A 328 -27.26 24.70 -12.98
C GLN A 328 -28.75 24.73 -12.64
N LYS A 329 -29.18 25.83 -12.03
CA LYS A 329 -30.60 26.16 -11.93
C LYS A 329 -31.14 26.29 -13.34
N ARG A 330 -31.91 25.31 -13.81
CA ARG A 330 -32.79 25.47 -14.97
C ARG A 330 -33.87 26.48 -14.62
N LYS A 331 -33.93 27.56 -15.41
CA LYS A 331 -35.06 28.50 -15.48
C LYS A 331 -36.24 27.83 -16.17
#